data_dafbb1c2fe31d5894375d22eed55571b
#
_entry.id   dafbb1c2fe31d5894375d22eed55571b
#
_cell.length_a   1.000
_cell.length_b   1.000
_cell.length_c   1.000
_cell.angle_alpha   90.00
_cell.angle_beta   90.00
_cell.angle_gamma   90.00
#
_symmetry.space_group_name_H-M   'P 1'
#
loop_
_entity.id
_entity.type
_entity.pdbx_description
1 polymer ?
#
loop_
_entity_poly.entity_id
_entity_poly.type
_entity_poly.pdbx_seq_one_letter_code
_entity_poly.pdbx_strand_id
1 'polypeptide(L)'
;IKSICDSDVRGVIIHENKHKMYRHLKTWKHLWDIDPQLANMAMDYVINLEILDENPPDSKGKRFATLPEGALVDERFRGMDTAQVFNILRKEQESKPPGTGEGSDSQDNESGGDGEQGDGSTTGSQNTPVGFDEHDWEGAKDMTPDEERDLARDIDEAIRQGAMSAGKMGANSARSLQELLKP
;
A
#
# COMPACT_ATOMS: atom_id res chain seq x y z
N ILE A 1 -17.71 -1.11 17.51
CA ILE A 1 -17.31 -1.34 16.11
C ILE A 1 -17.49 -0.01 15.39
N LYS A 2 -16.40 0.69 15.02
CA LYS A 2 -16.47 1.88 14.16
C LYS A 2 -17.07 1.46 12.80
N SER A 3 -18.13 2.10 12.37
CA SER A 3 -18.70 1.89 11.04
C SER A 3 -17.69 2.43 10.01
N ILE A 4 -17.21 1.58 9.13
CA ILE A 4 -16.40 1.99 7.97
C ILE A 4 -17.30 2.85 7.09
N CYS A 5 -16.88 4.06 6.75
CA CYS A 5 -17.67 4.93 5.89
C CYS A 5 -17.40 4.65 4.41
N ASP A 6 -18.33 5.05 3.53
CA ASP A 6 -18.19 4.83 2.08
C ASP A 6 -16.94 5.47 1.49
N SER A 7 -16.45 6.57 2.05
CA SER A 7 -15.21 7.20 1.60
C SER A 7 -13.97 6.39 1.95
N ASP A 8 -13.97 5.69 3.11
CA ASP A 8 -12.87 4.80 3.50
C ASP A 8 -12.84 3.57 2.60
N VAL A 9 -14.01 2.98 2.30
CA VAL A 9 -14.10 1.86 1.34
C VAL A 9 -13.56 2.27 -0.03
N ARG A 10 -13.89 3.46 -0.53
CA ARG A 10 -13.32 3.98 -1.79
C ARG A 10 -11.82 4.16 -1.69
N GLY A 11 -11.30 4.63 -0.56
CA GLY A 11 -9.87 4.78 -0.31
C GLY A 11 -9.12 3.45 -0.43
N VAL A 12 -9.62 2.41 0.23
CA VAL A 12 -9.05 1.05 0.15
C VAL A 12 -9.09 0.52 -1.29
N ILE A 13 -10.23 0.65 -1.98
CA ILE A 13 -10.35 0.18 -3.37
C ILE A 13 -9.35 0.89 -4.30
N ILE A 14 -9.16 2.19 -4.14
CA ILE A 14 -8.19 2.95 -4.94
C ILE A 14 -6.77 2.50 -4.61
N HIS A 15 -6.45 2.30 -3.34
CA HIS A 15 -5.16 1.82 -2.86
C HIS A 15 -4.80 0.48 -3.53
N GLU A 16 -5.66 -0.54 -3.42
CA GLU A 16 -5.47 -1.85 -4.03
C GLU A 16 -5.31 -1.79 -5.57
N ASN A 17 -6.13 -0.96 -6.21
CA ASN A 17 -6.03 -0.79 -7.66
C ASN A 17 -4.72 -0.12 -8.07
N LYS A 18 -4.15 0.79 -7.26
CA LYS A 18 -2.84 1.40 -7.53
C LYS A 18 -1.71 0.36 -7.42
N HIS A 19 -1.75 -0.56 -6.45
CA HIS A 19 -0.79 -1.66 -6.37
C HIS A 19 -0.78 -2.50 -7.66
N LYS A 20 -1.96 -2.86 -8.16
CA LYS A 20 -2.11 -3.60 -9.44
C LYS A 20 -1.64 -2.77 -10.63
N MET A 21 -2.06 -1.52 -10.71
CA MET A 21 -1.75 -0.60 -11.80
C MET A 21 -0.23 -0.37 -11.94
N TYR A 22 0.47 -0.21 -10.83
CA TYR A 22 1.93 -0.07 -10.79
C TYR A 22 2.68 -1.39 -10.86
N ARG A 23 1.95 -2.51 -10.91
CA ARG A 23 2.54 -3.87 -10.96
C ARG A 23 3.57 -4.08 -9.85
N HIS A 24 3.24 -3.67 -8.65
CA HIS A 24 4.17 -3.63 -7.53
C HIS A 24 4.82 -4.99 -7.26
N LEU A 25 4.08 -6.09 -7.38
CA LEU A 25 4.59 -7.45 -7.23
C LEU A 25 5.76 -7.78 -8.16
N LYS A 26 5.81 -7.15 -9.32
CA LYS A 26 6.88 -7.34 -10.30
C LYS A 26 7.94 -6.26 -10.20
N THR A 27 7.52 -5.00 -10.19
CA THR A 27 8.40 -3.83 -10.24
C THR A 27 9.34 -3.80 -9.03
N TRP A 28 8.83 -4.12 -7.85
CA TRP A 28 9.57 -4.00 -6.60
C TRP A 28 9.95 -5.36 -5.98
N LYS A 29 9.87 -6.45 -6.75
CA LYS A 29 10.24 -7.79 -6.30
C LYS A 29 11.62 -7.83 -5.65
N HIS A 30 12.59 -7.12 -6.21
CA HIS A 30 13.95 -7.07 -5.68
C HIS A 30 14.06 -6.42 -4.29
N LEU A 31 13.17 -5.49 -3.92
CA LEU A 31 13.09 -4.92 -2.58
C LEU A 31 12.42 -5.91 -1.62
N TRP A 32 11.38 -6.59 -2.11
CA TRP A 32 10.72 -7.65 -1.38
C TRP A 32 11.66 -8.80 -1.01
N ASP A 33 12.53 -9.19 -1.92
CA ASP A 33 13.52 -10.26 -1.68
C ASP A 33 14.56 -9.85 -0.60
N ILE A 34 14.71 -8.55 -0.30
CA ILE A 34 15.58 -8.03 0.77
C ILE A 34 14.84 -7.99 2.11
N ASP A 35 13.70 -7.32 2.15
CA ASP A 35 12.85 -7.14 3.34
C ASP A 35 11.39 -6.95 2.89
N PRO A 36 10.57 -8.01 2.98
CA PRO A 36 9.17 -7.97 2.54
C PRO A 36 8.34 -6.91 3.26
N GLN A 37 8.48 -6.82 4.58
CA GLN A 37 7.71 -5.89 5.38
C GLN A 37 8.05 -4.44 5.05
N LEU A 38 9.33 -4.15 4.92
CA LEU A 38 9.80 -2.81 4.61
C LEU A 38 9.43 -2.41 3.18
N ALA A 39 9.47 -3.35 2.23
CA ALA A 39 9.04 -3.13 0.86
C ALA A 39 7.54 -2.79 0.77
N ASN A 40 6.70 -3.53 1.49
CA ASN A 40 5.27 -3.25 1.59
C ASN A 40 5.02 -1.84 2.14
N MET A 41 5.62 -1.52 3.28
CA MET A 41 5.51 -0.19 3.89
C MET A 41 5.92 0.93 2.93
N ALA A 42 7.02 0.75 2.20
CA ALA A 42 7.51 1.76 1.26
C ALA A 42 6.52 1.99 0.09
N MET A 43 5.90 0.94 -0.42
CA MET A 43 4.86 1.03 -1.44
C MET A 43 3.62 1.75 -0.92
N ASP A 44 3.18 1.42 0.29
CA ASP A 44 2.01 2.01 0.92
C ASP A 44 2.19 3.51 1.17
N TYR A 45 3.36 3.95 1.66
CA TYR A 45 3.65 5.37 1.81
C TYR A 45 3.50 6.15 0.50
N VAL A 46 4.04 5.61 -0.60
CA VAL A 46 3.97 6.26 -1.91
C VAL A 46 2.53 6.33 -2.40
N ILE A 47 1.80 5.20 -2.38
CA ILE A 47 0.41 5.14 -2.83
C ILE A 47 -0.49 6.06 -2.00
N ASN A 48 -0.36 6.03 -0.68
CA ASN A 48 -1.21 6.82 0.19
C ASN A 48 -1.01 8.33 -0.03
N LEU A 49 0.22 8.77 -0.22
CA LEU A 49 0.52 10.17 -0.56
C LEU A 49 -0.07 10.57 -1.92
N GLU A 50 0.03 9.70 -2.92
CA GLU A 50 -0.59 9.94 -4.23
C GLU A 50 -2.12 10.03 -4.14
N ILE A 51 -2.77 9.15 -3.35
CA ILE A 51 -4.22 9.22 -3.13
C ILE A 51 -4.60 10.55 -2.51
N LEU A 52 -3.83 11.07 -1.56
CA LEU A 52 -4.09 12.36 -0.95
C LEU A 52 -3.94 13.51 -1.96
N ASP A 53 -2.98 13.45 -2.87
CA ASP A 53 -2.70 14.49 -3.87
C ASP A 53 -3.74 14.50 -5.00
N GLU A 54 -4.13 13.32 -5.47
CA GLU A 54 -5.11 13.16 -6.55
C GLU A 54 -6.55 13.39 -6.10
N ASN A 55 -6.79 13.43 -4.79
CA ASN A 55 -8.11 13.52 -4.18
C ASN A 55 -8.20 14.71 -3.19
N PRO A 56 -8.03 15.96 -3.67
CA PRO A 56 -8.16 17.13 -2.82
C PRO A 56 -9.59 17.26 -2.26
N PRO A 57 -9.76 17.92 -1.10
CA PRO A 57 -11.08 18.16 -0.55
C PRO A 57 -11.90 19.09 -1.46
N ASP A 58 -13.21 18.85 -1.51
CA ASP A 58 -14.17 19.71 -2.18
C ASP A 58 -14.36 21.05 -1.45
N SER A 59 -15.23 21.92 -1.96
CA SER A 59 -15.55 23.21 -1.35
C SER A 59 -16.17 23.14 0.06
N LYS A 60 -16.60 21.94 0.48
CA LYS A 60 -17.14 21.65 1.83
C LYS A 60 -16.12 20.92 2.71
N GLY A 61 -14.88 20.76 2.24
CA GLY A 61 -13.81 20.07 2.95
C GLY A 61 -13.94 18.53 2.92
N LYS A 62 -14.83 17.96 2.09
CA LYS A 62 -15.00 16.52 1.96
C LYS A 62 -14.14 15.98 0.82
N ARG A 63 -13.53 14.82 1.06
CA ARG A 63 -12.81 14.06 0.03
C ARG A 63 -13.70 12.96 -0.54
N PHE A 64 -13.52 12.65 -1.82
CA PHE A 64 -14.21 11.52 -2.47
C PHE A 64 -13.82 10.18 -1.84
N ALA A 65 -12.54 10.02 -1.54
CA ALA A 65 -11.98 8.87 -0.86
C ALA A 65 -11.16 9.33 0.36
N THR A 66 -11.16 8.56 1.43
CA THR A 66 -10.36 8.81 2.63
C THR A 66 -9.51 7.59 2.92
N LEU A 67 -8.31 7.82 3.43
CA LEU A 67 -7.48 6.73 3.91
C LEU A 67 -8.02 6.23 5.25
N PRO A 68 -8.03 4.91 5.49
CA PRO A 68 -8.45 4.35 6.77
C PRO A 68 -7.52 4.79 7.91
N GLU A 69 -8.02 4.71 9.13
CA GLU A 69 -7.22 4.99 10.32
C GLU A 69 -6.04 4.01 10.40
N GLY A 70 -4.83 4.52 10.60
CA GLY A 70 -3.60 3.72 10.63
C GLY A 70 -2.89 3.58 9.27
N ALA A 71 -3.45 4.14 8.20
CA ALA A 71 -2.75 4.18 6.92
C ALA A 71 -1.41 4.91 7.03
N LEU A 72 -0.39 4.36 6.38
CA LEU A 72 0.97 4.92 6.40
C LEU A 72 1.02 6.20 5.57
N VAL A 73 1.23 7.34 6.23
CA VAL A 73 1.39 8.65 5.59
C VAL A 73 2.52 9.40 6.27
N ASP A 74 3.52 9.81 5.49
CA ASP A 74 4.61 10.66 5.95
C ASP A 74 4.99 11.66 4.84
N GLU A 75 4.78 12.93 5.09
CA GLU A 75 5.05 14.02 4.15
C GLU A 75 6.50 14.07 3.68
N ARG A 76 7.45 13.51 4.43
CA ARG A 76 8.87 13.43 4.04
C ARG A 76 9.07 12.65 2.75
N PHE A 77 8.17 11.71 2.45
CA PHE A 77 8.26 10.82 1.30
C PHE A 77 7.53 11.36 0.05
N ARG A 78 6.93 12.55 0.14
CA ARG A 78 6.19 13.11 -0.98
C ARG A 78 7.09 13.33 -2.21
N GLY A 79 6.68 12.80 -3.34
CA GLY A 79 7.41 12.86 -4.60
C GLY A 79 8.61 11.89 -4.70
N MET A 80 8.78 11.01 -3.73
CA MET A 80 9.76 9.93 -3.79
C MET A 80 9.15 8.68 -4.44
N ASP A 81 10.01 7.86 -5.04
CA ASP A 81 9.63 6.51 -5.48
C ASP A 81 9.80 5.48 -4.34
N THR A 82 9.24 4.30 -4.54
CA THR A 82 9.28 3.21 -3.55
C THR A 82 10.71 2.83 -3.14
N ALA A 83 11.67 2.81 -4.07
CA ALA A 83 13.05 2.45 -3.75
C ALA A 83 13.73 3.52 -2.85
N GLN A 84 13.43 4.79 -3.08
CA GLN A 84 13.93 5.89 -2.25
C GLN A 84 13.37 5.79 -0.82
N VAL A 85 12.06 5.57 -0.69
CA VAL A 85 11.41 5.38 0.62
C VAL A 85 11.98 4.16 1.33
N PHE A 86 12.07 3.01 0.65
CA PHE A 86 12.65 1.78 1.19
C PHE A 86 14.05 2.00 1.76
N ASN A 87 14.92 2.68 1.01
CA ASN A 87 16.28 2.94 1.46
C ASN A 87 16.36 3.86 2.68
N ILE A 88 15.44 4.81 2.82
CA ILE A 88 15.36 5.68 4.00
C ILE A 88 14.90 4.88 5.20
N LEU A 89 13.78 4.13 5.08
CA LEU A 89 13.24 3.30 6.15
C LEU A 89 14.27 2.26 6.63
N ARG A 90 14.99 1.64 5.70
CA ARG A 90 16.03 0.67 6.03
C ARG A 90 17.16 1.30 6.85
N LYS A 91 17.64 2.48 6.48
CA LYS A 91 18.65 3.21 7.25
C LYS A 91 18.16 3.61 8.64
N GLU A 92 16.89 4.02 8.75
CA GLU A 92 16.27 4.34 10.03
C GLU A 92 16.18 3.09 10.94
N GLN A 93 15.86 1.94 10.36
CA GLN A 93 15.83 0.65 11.07
C GLN A 93 17.24 0.25 11.55
N GLU A 94 18.25 0.34 10.69
CA GLU A 94 19.65 0.03 11.01
C GLU A 94 20.25 0.99 12.06
N SER A 95 19.76 2.23 12.12
CA SER A 95 20.26 3.25 13.06
C SER A 95 19.62 3.19 14.46
N LYS A 96 18.56 2.42 14.66
CA LYS A 96 17.94 2.22 15.98
C LYS A 96 18.82 1.29 16.82
N PRO A 97 19.30 1.72 18.00
CA PRO A 97 20.05 0.82 18.87
C PRO A 97 19.16 -0.32 19.34
N PRO A 98 19.66 -1.55 19.43
CA PRO A 98 18.89 -2.67 19.95
C PRO A 98 18.55 -2.40 21.43
N GLY A 99 17.27 -2.12 21.73
CA GLY A 99 16.79 -2.12 23.11
C GLY A 99 16.11 -0.89 23.68
N THR A 100 15.65 0.11 22.92
CA THR A 100 14.76 1.16 23.45
C THR A 100 13.30 0.89 23.08
N GLY A 101 12.72 -0.12 23.74
CA GLY A 101 11.27 -0.27 23.81
C GLY A 101 10.73 0.77 24.79
N GLU A 102 10.18 1.87 24.31
CA GLU A 102 9.30 2.71 25.12
C GLU A 102 8.02 1.92 25.38
N GLY A 103 7.88 1.47 26.64
CA GLY A 103 6.68 0.81 27.13
C GLY A 103 5.49 1.75 27.07
N SER A 104 4.57 1.45 26.18
CA SER A 104 3.20 1.96 26.31
C SER A 104 2.48 1.06 27.30
N ASP A 105 2.19 1.65 28.44
CA ASP A 105 1.41 1.11 29.55
C ASP A 105 0.00 0.77 29.04
N SER A 106 -0.26 -0.50 28.83
CA SER A 106 -1.62 -1.00 28.52
C SER A 106 -2.06 -1.92 29.63
N GLN A 107 -2.98 -1.39 30.42
CA GLN A 107 -3.69 -2.03 31.50
C GLN A 107 -4.24 -3.41 31.13
N ASP A 108 -3.97 -4.36 32.01
CA ASP A 108 -4.53 -5.71 32.05
C ASP A 108 -6.05 -5.72 31.91
N ASN A 109 -6.55 -6.55 31.02
CA ASN A 109 -7.89 -7.11 31.15
C ASN A 109 -7.85 -8.60 30.77
N GLU A 110 -7.88 -9.45 31.82
CA GLU A 110 -8.06 -10.89 31.69
C GLU A 110 -9.43 -11.22 31.10
N SER A 111 -9.45 -12.02 30.06
CA SER A 111 -10.57 -12.95 29.81
C SER A 111 -10.09 -14.08 28.92
N GLY A 112 -10.17 -15.28 29.47
CA GLY A 112 -9.77 -16.53 28.83
C GLY A 112 -10.69 -16.93 27.68
N GLY A 113 -10.15 -17.68 26.73
CA GLY A 113 -10.85 -18.34 25.64
C GLY A 113 -9.90 -19.23 24.86
N ASP A 114 -10.05 -20.54 25.07
CA ASP A 114 -9.40 -21.70 24.49
C ASP A 114 -9.60 -21.74 22.95
N GLY A 115 -8.57 -22.16 22.16
CA GLY A 115 -8.83 -22.58 20.80
C GLY A 115 -7.72 -22.35 19.77
N GLU A 116 -7.01 -23.44 19.47
CA GLU A 116 -6.40 -23.86 18.21
C GLU A 116 -5.11 -23.22 17.69
N GLN A 117 -4.17 -24.09 17.62
CA GLN A 117 -2.79 -24.11 17.17
C GLN A 117 -2.71 -23.86 15.66
N GLY A 118 -2.11 -22.76 15.26
CA GLY A 118 -1.63 -22.49 13.91
C GLY A 118 -0.15 -22.16 13.97
N ASP A 119 0.69 -23.08 13.52
CA ASP A 119 2.15 -22.94 13.41
C ASP A 119 2.50 -21.86 12.37
N GLY A 120 3.02 -20.75 12.81
CA GLY A 120 3.50 -19.65 11.97
C GLY A 120 4.61 -18.92 12.72
N SER A 121 5.82 -19.46 12.67
CA SER A 121 7.01 -18.83 13.24
C SER A 121 7.30 -17.50 12.56
N THR A 122 6.83 -16.42 13.16
CA THR A 122 7.23 -15.07 12.77
C THR A 122 8.02 -14.47 13.93
N THR A 123 9.33 -14.52 13.82
CA THR A 123 10.22 -13.71 14.65
C THR A 123 10.08 -12.24 14.23
N GLY A 124 8.99 -11.60 14.64
CA GLY A 124 8.71 -10.19 14.38
C GLY A 124 9.55 -9.30 15.28
N SER A 125 10.43 -8.51 14.71
CA SER A 125 11.03 -7.36 15.38
C SER A 125 9.93 -6.38 15.78
N GLN A 126 9.71 -6.25 17.09
CA GLN A 126 8.70 -5.36 17.67
C GLN A 126 9.11 -3.90 17.47
N ASN A 127 8.28 -3.12 16.78
CA ASN A 127 8.20 -1.66 16.69
C ASN A 127 8.27 -1.05 15.28
N THR A 128 7.88 -1.77 14.25
CA THR A 128 7.55 -1.15 12.95
C THR A 128 6.04 -0.93 12.88
N PRO A 129 5.56 0.24 12.40
CA PRO A 129 4.14 0.40 12.10
C PRO A 129 3.74 -0.69 11.12
N VAL A 130 2.83 -1.56 11.52
CA VAL A 130 2.27 -2.58 10.62
C VAL A 130 1.43 -1.82 9.60
N GLY A 131 1.78 -1.92 8.32
CA GLY A 131 0.97 -1.40 7.23
C GLY A 131 -0.44 -2.00 7.31
N PHE A 132 -1.43 -1.28 6.80
CA PHE A 132 -2.83 -1.66 6.87
C PHE A 132 -3.14 -2.96 6.11
N ASP A 133 -2.26 -3.38 5.21
CA ASP A 133 -2.52 -4.46 4.27
C ASP A 133 -1.36 -5.47 4.17
N GLU A 134 -1.71 -6.77 4.18
CA GLU A 134 -0.82 -7.88 3.84
C GLU A 134 -1.14 -8.34 2.43
N HIS A 135 -0.23 -8.06 1.49
CA HIS A 135 -0.37 -8.56 0.13
C HIS A 135 0.07 -10.03 0.02
N ASP A 136 -0.68 -10.82 -0.73
CA ASP A 136 -0.31 -12.20 -1.07
C ASP A 136 0.81 -12.24 -2.12
N TRP A 137 2.03 -12.04 -1.66
CA TRP A 137 3.23 -12.13 -2.50
C TRP A 137 3.60 -13.58 -2.84
N GLU A 138 3.16 -14.54 -2.04
CA GLU A 138 3.43 -15.96 -2.28
C GLU A 138 2.72 -16.43 -3.55
N GLY A 139 1.45 -16.07 -3.74
CA GLY A 139 0.71 -16.35 -4.96
C GLY A 139 1.33 -15.74 -6.22
N ALA A 140 2.04 -14.62 -6.09
CA ALA A 140 2.74 -14.01 -7.23
C ALA A 140 4.06 -14.70 -7.61
N LYS A 141 4.69 -15.46 -6.70
CA LYS A 141 5.95 -16.18 -6.98
C LYS A 141 5.76 -17.35 -7.92
N ASP A 142 4.58 -17.96 -7.93
CA ASP A 142 4.27 -19.17 -8.67
C ASP A 142 3.75 -18.91 -10.09
N MET A 143 3.61 -17.63 -10.48
CA MET A 143 3.16 -17.26 -11.82
C MET A 143 4.19 -17.63 -12.88
N THR A 144 3.73 -18.32 -13.92
CA THR A 144 4.54 -18.57 -15.11
C THR A 144 4.76 -17.29 -15.91
N PRO A 145 5.82 -17.20 -16.76
CA PRO A 145 6.05 -16.04 -17.62
C PRO A 145 4.89 -15.73 -18.59
N ASP A 146 4.07 -16.71 -18.93
CA ASP A 146 2.89 -16.53 -19.78
C ASP A 146 1.74 -15.90 -18.98
N GLU A 147 1.48 -16.38 -17.77
CA GLU A 147 0.50 -15.79 -16.86
C GLU A 147 0.86 -14.34 -16.49
N GLU A 148 2.15 -14.04 -16.26
CA GLU A 148 2.60 -12.67 -16.03
C GLU A 148 2.32 -11.76 -17.24
N ARG A 149 2.53 -12.24 -18.46
CA ARG A 149 2.25 -11.47 -19.68
C ARG A 149 0.75 -11.24 -19.88
N ASP A 150 -0.06 -12.26 -19.62
CA ASP A 150 -1.50 -12.14 -19.71
C ASP A 150 -2.06 -11.16 -18.69
N LEU A 151 -1.62 -11.27 -17.43
CA LEU A 151 -2.00 -10.31 -16.38
C LEU A 151 -1.57 -8.89 -16.74
N ALA A 152 -0.35 -8.70 -17.26
CA ALA A 152 0.13 -7.38 -17.68
C ALA A 152 -0.75 -6.79 -18.78
N ARG A 153 -1.15 -7.60 -19.78
CA ARG A 153 -2.05 -7.18 -20.85
C ARG A 153 -3.43 -6.80 -20.32
N ASP A 154 -3.97 -7.58 -19.40
CA ASP A 154 -5.30 -7.31 -18.81
C ASP A 154 -5.28 -6.02 -17.98
N ILE A 155 -4.21 -5.75 -17.24
CA ILE A 155 -4.02 -4.48 -16.53
C ILE A 155 -3.95 -3.31 -17.51
N ASP A 156 -3.16 -3.40 -18.58
CA ASP A 156 -3.05 -2.36 -19.60
C ASP A 156 -4.39 -2.07 -20.29
N GLU A 157 -5.15 -3.12 -20.57
CA GLU A 157 -6.49 -2.98 -21.15
C GLU A 157 -7.45 -2.28 -20.19
N ALA A 158 -7.46 -2.65 -18.91
CA ALA A 158 -8.28 -2.03 -17.88
C ALA A 158 -7.93 -0.53 -17.71
N ILE A 159 -6.64 -0.18 -17.70
CA ILE A 159 -6.18 1.22 -17.64
C ILE A 159 -6.68 2.01 -18.85
N ARG A 160 -6.56 1.47 -20.06
CA ARG A 160 -7.05 2.12 -21.28
C ARG A 160 -8.55 2.34 -21.27
N GLN A 161 -9.31 1.32 -20.86
CA GLN A 161 -10.77 1.42 -20.75
C GLN A 161 -11.18 2.47 -19.71
N GLY A 162 -10.50 2.49 -18.55
CA GLY A 162 -10.70 3.51 -17.52
C GLY A 162 -10.42 4.92 -18.01
N ALA A 163 -9.29 5.13 -18.71
CA ALA A 163 -8.92 6.42 -19.28
C ALA A 163 -9.91 6.90 -20.36
N MET A 164 -10.37 5.97 -21.23
CA MET A 164 -11.40 6.29 -22.23
C MET A 164 -12.74 6.67 -21.59
N SER A 165 -13.14 5.96 -20.53
CA SER A 165 -14.38 6.25 -19.80
C SER A 165 -14.29 7.60 -19.09
N ALA A 166 -13.17 7.90 -18.44
CA ALA A 166 -12.93 9.18 -17.80
C ALA A 166 -12.94 10.33 -18.80
N GLY A 167 -12.32 10.17 -19.97
CA GLY A 167 -12.34 11.15 -21.06
C GLY A 167 -13.75 11.43 -21.59
N LYS A 168 -14.58 10.38 -21.75
CA LYS A 168 -15.99 10.53 -22.16
C LYS A 168 -16.85 11.27 -21.12
N MET A 169 -16.51 11.15 -19.85
CA MET A 169 -17.19 11.83 -18.73
C MET A 169 -16.67 13.25 -18.49
N GLY A 170 -15.71 13.73 -19.31
CA GLY A 170 -15.10 15.05 -19.14
C GLY A 170 -14.14 15.17 -17.96
N ALA A 171 -13.74 14.05 -17.37
CA ALA A 171 -12.74 14.02 -16.33
C ALA A 171 -11.33 14.10 -16.94
N ASN A 172 -10.47 14.93 -16.39
CA ASN A 172 -9.04 14.89 -16.73
C ASN A 172 -8.44 13.65 -16.09
N SER A 173 -7.79 12.80 -16.89
CA SER A 173 -7.03 11.68 -16.35
C SER A 173 -5.86 12.21 -15.51
N ALA A 174 -5.60 11.57 -14.39
CA ALA A 174 -4.43 11.89 -13.56
C ALA A 174 -3.14 11.79 -14.41
N ARG A 175 -2.17 12.64 -14.11
CA ARG A 175 -0.90 12.70 -14.84
C ARG A 175 -0.17 11.35 -14.82
N SER A 176 -0.27 10.62 -13.71
CA SER A 176 0.24 9.27 -13.54
C SER A 176 -0.35 8.26 -14.53
N LEU A 177 -1.67 8.34 -14.81
CA LEU A 177 -2.32 7.51 -15.82
C LEU A 177 -1.83 7.82 -17.23
N GLN A 178 -1.58 9.11 -17.54
CA GLN A 178 -1.04 9.51 -18.84
C GLN A 178 0.39 9.03 -19.03
N GLU A 179 1.18 8.96 -17.97
CA GLU A 179 2.55 8.43 -18.02
C GLU A 179 2.58 6.91 -18.22
N LEU A 180 1.69 6.17 -17.57
CA LEU A 180 1.56 4.71 -17.73
C LEU A 180 1.08 4.30 -19.15
N LEU A 181 0.39 5.17 -19.86
CA LEU A 181 -0.11 4.89 -21.21
C LEU A 181 0.87 5.31 -22.31
N LYS A 182 2.03 5.87 -21.98
CA LYS A 182 3.07 6.14 -22.97
C LYS A 182 3.71 4.83 -23.44
N PRO A 183 3.90 4.66 -24.75
CA PRO A 183 4.53 3.48 -25.33
C PRO A 183 6.00 3.36 -24.94
#